data_b2e230c47a8134287c22755b64370af9
#
_entry.id   b2e230c47a8134287c22755b64370af9
#
_cell.length_a   1.000
_cell.length_b   1.000
_cell.length_c   1.000
_cell.angle_alpha   90.00
_cell.angle_beta   90.00
_cell.angle_gamma   90.00
#
_symmetry.space_group_name_H-M   'P 1'
#
loop_
_entity.id
_entity.type
_entity.pdbx_description
1 polymer ?
#
loop_
_entity_poly.entity_id
_entity_poly.type
_entity_poly.pdbx_seq_one_letter_code
_entity_poly.pdbx_strand_id
1 'polypeptide(L)'
;ALDMRPVREKEAADGSFRLVFLANEAASFQIELTWLRDHADRDYDLGENESHLAFRVDDFGAAKAKHDAMGCVCFENPSMGVYFIEDPDGYWIEIVPER
;
A
#
# COMPACT_ATOMS: atom_id res chain seq x y z
N ALA A 1 -8.17 1.41 1.60
CA ALA A 1 -7.33 2.22 2.51
C ALA A 1 -6.80 3.50 1.85
N LEU A 2 -6.40 3.39 0.59
CA LEU A 2 -5.80 4.50 -0.16
C LEU A 2 -6.69 4.98 -1.30
N ASP A 3 -7.91 4.49 -1.39
CA ASP A 3 -8.90 4.83 -2.41
C ASP A 3 -8.37 4.67 -3.85
N MET A 4 -7.55 3.66 -4.05
CA MET A 4 -7.03 3.30 -5.36
C MET A 4 -7.89 2.19 -5.99
N ARG A 5 -7.96 2.19 -7.31
CA ARG A 5 -8.75 1.20 -8.04
C ARG A 5 -7.92 0.56 -9.16
N PRO A 6 -8.24 -0.68 -9.53
CA PRO A 6 -7.59 -1.31 -10.68
C PRO A 6 -7.89 -0.55 -11.96
N VAL A 7 -6.85 -0.19 -12.72
CA VAL A 7 -6.99 0.51 -13.99
C VAL A 7 -6.48 -0.33 -15.17
N ARG A 8 -5.70 -1.36 -14.89
CA ARG A 8 -5.19 -2.25 -15.93
C ARG A 8 -4.79 -3.58 -15.28
N GLU A 9 -4.97 -4.67 -16.02
CA GLU A 9 -4.53 -5.99 -15.60
C GLU A 9 -3.80 -6.67 -16.75
N LYS A 10 -2.83 -7.52 -16.39
CA LYS A 10 -2.10 -8.34 -17.35
C LYS A 10 -1.88 -9.71 -16.75
N GLU A 11 -2.05 -10.74 -17.56
CA GLU A 11 -1.88 -12.12 -17.12
C GLU A 11 -0.99 -12.85 -18.12
N ALA A 12 -0.06 -13.67 -17.60
CA ALA A 12 0.77 -14.50 -18.46
C ALA A 12 -0.08 -15.56 -19.16
N ALA A 13 0.27 -15.89 -20.40
CA ALA A 13 -0.47 -16.89 -21.18
C ALA A 13 -0.49 -18.27 -20.49
N ASP A 14 0.56 -18.59 -19.74
CA ASP A 14 0.67 -19.86 -19.01
C ASP A 14 0.16 -19.78 -17.56
N GLY A 15 -0.37 -18.62 -17.14
CA GLY A 15 -0.85 -18.40 -15.77
C GLY A 15 0.23 -18.22 -14.72
N SER A 16 1.49 -18.03 -15.12
CA SER A 16 2.62 -17.94 -14.18
C SER A 16 2.63 -16.65 -13.38
N PHE A 17 2.03 -15.56 -13.89
CA PHE A 17 1.93 -14.30 -13.15
C PHE A 17 0.65 -13.55 -13.51
N ARG A 18 0.26 -12.67 -12.59
CA ARG A 18 -0.78 -11.66 -12.83
C ARG A 18 -0.28 -10.33 -12.31
N LEU A 19 -0.54 -9.28 -13.07
CA LEU A 19 -0.23 -7.90 -12.69
C LEU A 19 -1.54 -7.13 -12.60
N VAL A 20 -1.71 -6.38 -11.52
CA VAL A 20 -2.84 -5.47 -11.36
C VAL A 20 -2.27 -4.09 -11.07
N PHE A 21 -2.65 -3.12 -11.89
CA PHE A 21 -2.18 -1.74 -11.75
C PHE A 21 -3.26 -0.92 -11.07
N LEU A 22 -2.91 -0.33 -9.94
CA LEU A 22 -3.81 0.50 -9.15
C LEU A 22 -3.49 1.97 -9.36
N ALA A 23 -4.52 2.79 -9.44
CA ALA A 23 -4.37 4.23 -9.58
C ALA A 23 -5.57 4.96 -8.97
N ASN A 24 -5.40 6.26 -8.75
CA ASN A 24 -6.48 7.18 -8.42
C ASN A 24 -6.28 8.49 -9.18
N GLU A 25 -7.23 9.41 -9.03
CA GLU A 25 -7.19 10.69 -9.75
C GLU A 25 -6.25 11.72 -9.10
N ALA A 26 -5.85 11.48 -7.86
CA ALA A 26 -5.06 12.44 -7.09
C ALA A 26 -3.57 12.42 -7.46
N ALA A 27 -3.09 11.36 -8.12
CA ALA A 27 -1.67 11.19 -8.42
C ALA A 27 -1.48 10.66 -9.84
N SER A 28 -0.31 10.93 -10.41
CA SER A 28 0.02 10.55 -11.79
C SER A 28 0.73 9.20 -11.90
N PHE A 29 1.02 8.54 -10.78
CA PHE A 29 1.70 7.25 -10.77
C PHE A 29 0.70 6.11 -10.61
N GLN A 30 1.17 4.89 -10.92
CA GLN A 30 0.42 3.66 -10.69
C GLN A 30 1.23 2.74 -9.78
N ILE A 31 0.53 1.93 -9.00
CA ILE A 31 1.15 0.86 -8.22
C ILE A 31 0.86 -0.45 -8.92
N GLU A 32 1.91 -1.21 -9.23
CA GLU A 32 1.76 -2.53 -9.81
C GLU A 32 1.78 -3.57 -8.68
N LEU A 33 0.70 -4.34 -8.59
CA LEU A 33 0.65 -5.51 -7.72
C LEU A 33 0.99 -6.74 -8.56
N THR A 34 1.93 -7.53 -8.10
CA THR A 34 2.41 -8.70 -8.82
C THR A 34 2.06 -9.97 -8.04
N TRP A 35 1.29 -10.85 -8.67
CA TRP A 35 1.04 -12.19 -8.15
C TRP A 35 1.84 -13.20 -8.98
N LEU A 36 2.57 -14.06 -8.28
CA LEU A 36 3.37 -15.11 -8.89
C LEU A 36 2.82 -16.46 -8.45
N ARG A 37 2.44 -17.30 -9.41
CA ARG A 37 1.87 -18.62 -9.13
C ARG A 37 2.79 -19.45 -8.22
N ASP A 38 4.09 -19.40 -8.45
CA ASP A 38 5.05 -20.21 -7.71
C ASP A 38 5.33 -19.67 -6.30
N HIS A 39 4.75 -18.53 -5.93
CA HIS A 39 4.83 -17.91 -4.62
C HIS A 39 3.47 -17.78 -3.93
N ALA A 40 2.40 -18.32 -4.52
CA ALA A 40 1.04 -18.05 -4.07
C ALA A 40 0.74 -18.56 -2.65
N ASP A 41 1.47 -19.57 -2.17
CA ASP A 41 1.22 -20.25 -0.90
C ASP A 41 2.26 -19.93 0.17
N ARG A 42 3.07 -18.90 0.00
CA ARG A 42 4.09 -18.53 0.99
C ARG A 42 4.26 -17.02 1.07
N ASP A 43 4.73 -16.57 2.24
CA ASP A 43 5.00 -15.17 2.50
C ASP A 43 6.32 -14.75 1.85
N TYR A 44 6.43 -13.45 1.56
CA TYR A 44 7.69 -12.85 1.10
C TYR A 44 8.54 -12.46 2.28
N ASP A 45 9.85 -12.59 2.14
CA ASP A 45 10.80 -12.08 3.09
C ASP A 45 11.01 -10.59 2.80
N LEU A 46 10.50 -9.73 3.67
CA LEU A 46 10.56 -8.28 3.51
C LEU A 46 11.83 -7.65 4.10
N GLY A 47 12.74 -8.49 4.61
CA GLY A 47 13.94 -7.99 5.28
C GLY A 47 13.57 -7.15 6.48
N GLU A 48 14.14 -5.97 6.59
CA GLU A 48 13.86 -5.03 7.68
C GLU A 48 12.89 -3.91 7.27
N ASN A 49 12.17 -4.08 6.15
CA ASN A 49 11.30 -3.05 5.59
C ASN A 49 12.06 -1.73 5.37
N GLU A 50 13.24 -1.84 4.80
CA GLU A 50 14.16 -0.70 4.62
C GLU A 50 13.69 0.32 3.59
N SER A 51 12.66 -0.01 2.79
CA SER A 51 12.03 0.91 1.86
C SER A 51 10.51 0.88 2.03
N HIS A 52 9.86 2.00 1.75
CA HIS A 52 8.41 2.09 1.84
C HIS A 52 7.88 3.17 0.92
N LEU A 53 6.57 3.10 0.64
CA LEU A 53 5.84 4.15 -0.06
C LEU A 53 5.31 5.15 0.97
N ALA A 54 5.23 6.42 0.59
CA ALA A 54 4.61 7.46 1.41
C ALA A 54 3.47 8.12 0.63
N PHE A 55 2.35 8.32 1.29
CA PHE A 55 1.18 8.98 0.71
C PHE A 55 0.85 10.23 1.50
N ARG A 56 0.77 11.35 0.81
CA ARG A 56 0.33 12.61 1.39
C ARG A 56 -1.18 12.68 1.33
N VAL A 57 -1.81 13.02 2.45
CA VAL A 57 -3.26 13.11 2.55
C VAL A 57 -3.67 14.53 2.93
N ASP A 58 -4.81 14.99 2.42
CA ASP A 58 -5.31 16.32 2.67
C ASP A 58 -6.03 16.44 4.02
N ASP A 59 -6.65 15.37 4.50
CA ASP A 59 -7.29 15.31 5.81
C ASP A 59 -6.67 14.20 6.64
N PHE A 60 -5.59 14.54 7.33
CA PHE A 60 -4.81 13.60 8.12
C PHE A 60 -5.63 12.96 9.23
N GLY A 61 -6.47 13.75 9.92
CA GLY A 61 -7.32 13.22 11.00
C GLY A 61 -8.34 12.21 10.51
N ALA A 62 -8.98 12.49 9.37
CA ALA A 62 -9.94 11.56 8.78
C ALA A 62 -9.27 10.29 8.28
N ALA A 63 -8.08 10.40 7.67
CA ALA A 63 -7.30 9.26 7.22
C ALA A 63 -6.91 8.37 8.41
N LYS A 64 -6.45 8.98 9.50
CA LYS A 64 -6.07 8.23 10.71
C LYS A 64 -7.27 7.48 11.29
N ALA A 65 -8.42 8.14 11.39
CA ALA A 65 -9.64 7.50 11.90
C ALA A 65 -10.06 6.32 11.02
N LYS A 66 -9.99 6.47 9.70
CA LYS A 66 -10.30 5.40 8.76
C LYS A 66 -9.35 4.21 8.92
N HIS A 67 -8.06 4.47 8.99
CA HIS A 67 -7.06 3.41 9.12
C HIS A 67 -7.10 2.73 10.47
N ASP A 68 -7.40 3.47 11.55
CA ASP A 68 -7.63 2.86 12.87
C ASP A 68 -8.84 1.92 12.84
N ALA A 69 -9.93 2.34 12.20
CA ALA A 69 -11.14 1.51 12.08
C ALA A 69 -10.88 0.26 11.25
N MET A 70 -9.98 0.33 10.26
CA MET A 70 -9.58 -0.83 9.45
C MET A 70 -8.62 -1.77 10.19
N GLY A 71 -8.02 -1.32 11.30
CA GLY A 71 -7.06 -2.10 12.05
C GLY A 71 -5.72 -2.27 11.34
N CYS A 72 -5.36 -1.36 10.44
CA CYS A 72 -4.13 -1.50 9.64
C CYS A 72 -2.98 -0.58 10.08
N VAL A 73 -3.18 0.26 11.10
CA VAL A 73 -2.10 1.10 11.63
C VAL A 73 -1.09 0.22 12.37
N CYS A 74 0.19 0.27 11.97
CA CYS A 74 1.24 -0.56 12.57
C CYS A 74 2.27 0.24 13.35
N PHE A 75 2.38 1.54 13.13
CA PHE A 75 3.33 2.39 13.86
C PHE A 75 2.89 3.84 13.81
N GLU A 76 3.07 4.55 14.94
CA GLU A 76 2.78 5.98 15.01
C GLU A 76 4.03 6.74 15.44
N ASN A 77 4.28 7.88 14.79
CA ASN A 77 5.40 8.75 15.12
C ASN A 77 4.87 10.17 15.36
N PRO A 78 4.36 10.46 16.58
CA PRO A 78 3.77 11.76 16.87
C PRO A 78 4.76 12.93 16.77
N SER A 79 6.04 12.70 17.05
CA SER A 79 7.05 13.74 16.98
C SER A 79 7.28 14.26 15.57
N MET A 80 7.11 13.41 14.57
CA MET A 80 7.20 13.80 13.16
C MET A 80 5.83 14.08 12.54
N GLY A 81 4.73 13.74 13.24
CA GLY A 81 3.38 13.94 12.75
C GLY A 81 3.01 13.00 11.61
N VAL A 82 3.48 11.77 11.65
CA VAL A 82 3.19 10.75 10.63
C VAL A 82 2.82 9.43 11.29
N TYR A 83 2.21 8.53 10.53
CA TYR A 83 2.00 7.15 10.96
C TYR A 83 2.16 6.20 9.78
N PHE A 84 2.26 4.92 10.08
CA PHE A 84 2.39 3.87 9.08
C PHE A 84 1.22 2.92 9.15
N ILE A 85 0.78 2.47 7.98
CA ILE A 85 -0.16 1.36 7.86
C ILE A 85 0.59 0.18 7.23
N GLU A 86 0.00 -0.99 7.36
CA GLU A 86 0.58 -2.23 6.88
C GLU A 86 -0.38 -2.84 5.85
N ASP A 87 0.15 -3.27 4.70
CA ASP A 87 -0.65 -3.98 3.72
C ASP A 87 -0.81 -5.46 4.13
N PRO A 88 -1.64 -6.24 3.41
CA PRO A 88 -1.85 -7.65 3.78
C PRO A 88 -0.58 -8.50 3.79
N ASP A 89 0.47 -8.10 3.10
CA ASP A 89 1.73 -8.82 3.04
C ASP A 89 2.76 -8.31 4.05
N GLY A 90 2.42 -7.28 4.83
CA GLY A 90 3.30 -6.71 5.83
C GLY A 90 4.16 -5.55 5.37
N TYR A 91 3.99 -5.07 4.14
CA TYR A 91 4.70 -3.89 3.66
C TYR A 91 4.16 -2.64 4.34
N TRP A 92 5.08 -1.79 4.79
CA TRP A 92 4.73 -0.54 5.47
C TRP A 92 4.47 0.57 4.46
N ILE A 93 3.45 1.36 4.72
CA ILE A 93 3.08 2.53 3.93
C ILE A 93 2.97 3.71 4.89
N GLU A 94 3.73 4.76 4.62
CA GLU A 94 3.73 5.96 5.46
C GLU A 94 2.61 6.90 5.04
N ILE A 95 1.89 7.44 6.01
CA ILE A 95 0.85 8.44 5.78
C ILE A 95 1.35 9.76 6.33
N VAL A 96 1.45 10.77 5.48
CA VAL A 96 1.97 12.07 5.83
C VAL A 96 0.92 13.15 5.57
N PRO A 97 0.85 14.18 6.41
CA PRO A 97 -0.07 15.28 6.17
C PRO A 97 0.43 16.18 5.03
N GLU A 98 -0.51 16.88 4.42
CA GLU A 98 -0.21 17.94 3.50
C GLU A 98 0.38 19.12 4.27
N ARG A 99 1.48 19.71 3.77
CA ARG A 99 2.19 20.80 4.46
C ARG A 99 2.45 21.97 3.53
#